data_42a986bb40bd3cd2f0135f4c451144a1
#
_entry.id   42a986bb40bd3cd2f0135f4c451144a1
#
_cell.length_a   1.000
_cell.length_b   1.000
_cell.length_c   1.000
_cell.angle_alpha   90.00
_cell.angle_beta   90.00
_cell.angle_gamma   90.00
#
_symmetry.space_group_name_H-M   'P 1'
#
loop_
_entity.id
_entity.type
_entity.pdbx_description
1 polymer ?
#
loop_
_entity_poly.entity_id
_entity_poly.type
_entity_poly.pdbx_seq_one_letter_code
_entity_poly.pdbx_strand_id
1 'polypeptide(L)'
;MHTRTLVLGVVLATSFSGATALASADAATSHHTTRADRAGAYKVTAKVNKTDPLLNSKVKIKGAVSPGAPGAAVTLQVRYQDQKKWKTIDTARLNNASKYKFKDKVGSVRERKYRVIKAASANRSAGRSPALKVTVFGWRTLTSLTPATTAGVAEVDNATINGVTYPSSLRSVGLPSGSSIEYNINRDCKAFRGTAGLEDSSPSGGTGVVSLLADGFTKYSGGFGLAQAAPVYFEVPNVFRLTVNTTTTGGGIAAVGTPEVLCSF
;
A
#
# COMPACT_ATOMS: atom_id res chain seq x y z
N MET A 1 -28.19 -42.56 -0.24
CA MET A 1 -29.56 -43.07 -0.29
C MET A 1 -30.45 -41.97 -0.80
N HIS A 2 -31.18 -42.30 -1.89
CA HIS A 2 -32.41 -41.65 -2.41
C HIS A 2 -32.23 -40.30 -3.14
N THR A 3 -32.77 -40.01 -4.28
CA THR A 3 -33.40 -40.78 -5.38
C THR A 3 -33.46 -39.82 -6.59
N ARG A 4 -33.15 -40.32 -7.76
CA ARG A 4 -33.38 -39.69 -9.09
C ARG A 4 -34.84 -39.69 -9.41
N THR A 5 -35.36 -38.62 -10.04
CA THR A 5 -36.62 -38.68 -10.78
C THR A 5 -36.41 -38.07 -12.15
N LEU A 6 -36.51 -38.92 -13.14
CA LEU A 6 -36.69 -38.62 -14.57
C LEU A 6 -38.17 -38.36 -14.84
N VAL A 7 -38.50 -37.34 -15.65
CA VAL A 7 -39.80 -37.22 -16.30
C VAL A 7 -39.60 -37.07 -17.80
N LEU A 8 -40.13 -38.04 -18.47
CA LEU A 8 -40.28 -38.17 -19.93
C LEU A 8 -41.65 -37.57 -20.33
N GLY A 9 -41.72 -36.84 -21.42
CA GLY A 9 -43.01 -36.33 -21.95
C GLY A 9 -42.84 -35.84 -23.40
N VAL A 10 -43.02 -36.71 -24.30
CA VAL A 10 -44.01 -36.91 -25.39
C VAL A 10 -44.08 -35.77 -26.43
N VAL A 11 -43.68 -36.18 -27.65
CA VAL A 11 -43.83 -35.51 -28.95
C VAL A 11 -45.29 -35.57 -29.39
N LEU A 12 -45.82 -34.43 -29.92
CA LEU A 12 -46.99 -34.44 -30.80
C LEU A 12 -46.67 -33.58 -32.04
N ALA A 13 -46.62 -34.24 -33.16
CA ALA A 13 -46.59 -33.64 -34.50
C ALA A 13 -47.98 -33.32 -34.95
N THR A 14 -48.27 -32.13 -35.43
CA THR A 14 -49.44 -31.82 -36.25
C THR A 14 -48.99 -31.04 -37.49
N SER A 15 -49.17 -31.72 -38.61
CA SER A 15 -49.08 -31.18 -39.95
C SER A 15 -50.28 -30.34 -40.28
N PHE A 16 -50.16 -29.14 -40.81
CA PHE A 16 -51.22 -28.44 -41.55
C PHE A 16 -50.69 -27.83 -42.85
N SER A 17 -51.35 -28.20 -43.91
CA SER A 17 -51.07 -27.79 -45.29
C SER A 17 -51.66 -26.42 -45.62
N GLY A 18 -50.90 -25.64 -46.41
CA GLY A 18 -51.44 -24.86 -47.54
C GLY A 18 -52.09 -23.51 -47.26
N ALA A 19 -51.43 -22.46 -47.74
CA ALA A 19 -52.04 -21.36 -48.48
C ALA A 19 -50.95 -20.46 -49.09
N THR A 20 -50.87 -20.45 -50.42
CA THR A 20 -50.11 -19.49 -51.20
C THR A 20 -50.79 -18.13 -51.14
N ALA A 21 -50.14 -17.16 -50.52
CA ALA A 21 -50.47 -15.74 -50.60
C ALA A 21 -49.32 -15.01 -51.34
N LEU A 22 -49.66 -14.45 -52.51
CA LEU A 22 -48.84 -13.51 -53.24
C LEU A 22 -48.66 -12.25 -52.36
N ALA A 23 -47.49 -12.05 -51.82
CA ALA A 23 -47.16 -10.84 -51.09
C ALA A 23 -46.39 -9.91 -52.04
N SER A 24 -46.92 -8.72 -52.18
CA SER A 24 -46.36 -7.56 -52.87
C SER A 24 -45.00 -7.24 -52.32
N ALA A 25 -44.02 -7.03 -53.26
CA ALA A 25 -42.69 -6.58 -52.90
C ALA A 25 -42.75 -5.09 -52.46
N ASP A 26 -42.90 -4.83 -51.17
CA ASP A 26 -42.57 -3.54 -50.61
C ASP A 26 -41.01 -3.41 -50.60
N ALA A 27 -40.53 -2.49 -51.44
CA ALA A 27 -39.16 -2.08 -51.43
C ALA A 27 -38.85 -1.44 -50.08
N ALA A 28 -38.40 -2.25 -49.12
CA ALA A 28 -37.81 -1.74 -47.87
C ALA A 28 -36.53 -0.98 -48.19
N THR A 29 -36.65 0.34 -48.27
CA THR A 29 -35.53 1.27 -48.31
C THR A 29 -34.72 1.01 -47.01
N SER A 30 -33.69 0.18 -47.12
CA SER A 30 -32.72 -0.02 -46.05
C SER A 30 -32.00 1.29 -45.85
N HIS A 31 -32.46 2.07 -44.86
CA HIS A 31 -31.62 3.14 -44.31
C HIS A 31 -30.37 2.49 -43.73
N HIS A 32 -29.35 2.35 -44.56
CA HIS A 32 -27.99 2.19 -44.08
C HIS A 32 -27.65 3.44 -43.29
N THR A 33 -27.93 3.42 -41.97
CA THR A 33 -27.25 4.28 -41.02
C THR A 33 -25.78 3.90 -41.09
N THR A 34 -25.04 4.58 -41.95
CA THR A 34 -23.57 4.56 -41.92
C THR A 34 -23.15 4.86 -40.51
N ARG A 35 -22.84 3.80 -39.75
CA ARG A 35 -22.18 3.91 -38.45
C ARG A 35 -20.88 4.62 -38.78
N ALA A 36 -20.83 5.94 -38.51
CA ALA A 36 -19.62 6.72 -38.71
C ALA A 36 -18.49 5.96 -37.99
N ASP A 37 -17.50 5.49 -38.77
CA ASP A 37 -16.34 4.80 -38.27
C ASP A 37 -15.71 5.72 -37.23
N ARG A 38 -15.91 5.42 -35.93
CA ARG A 38 -15.29 6.17 -34.86
C ARG A 38 -13.78 6.05 -35.05
N ALA A 39 -13.14 7.15 -35.44
CA ALA A 39 -11.68 7.21 -35.42
C ALA A 39 -11.22 6.67 -34.06
N GLY A 40 -10.19 5.82 -34.04
CA GLY A 40 -9.72 5.04 -32.89
C GLY A 40 -9.67 5.79 -31.54
N ALA A 41 -9.46 5.08 -30.47
CA ALA A 41 -9.43 5.62 -29.11
C ALA A 41 -8.27 6.61 -28.88
N TYR A 42 -8.43 7.54 -27.95
CA TYR A 42 -7.31 8.34 -27.46
C TYR A 42 -6.27 7.44 -26.78
N LYS A 43 -4.98 7.65 -27.09
CA LYS A 43 -3.85 7.06 -26.37
C LYS A 43 -3.45 8.03 -25.25
N VAL A 44 -3.53 7.59 -23.99
CA VAL A 44 -3.14 8.38 -22.83
C VAL A 44 -1.90 7.75 -22.20
N THR A 45 -0.84 8.54 -22.02
CA THR A 45 0.37 8.10 -21.32
C THR A 45 0.41 8.74 -19.93
N ALA A 46 0.95 8.04 -18.94
CA ALA A 46 1.15 8.57 -17.60
C ALA A 46 2.45 8.08 -17.00
N LYS A 47 3.11 8.93 -16.20
CA LYS A 47 4.29 8.61 -15.39
C LYS A 47 4.14 9.28 -14.02
N VAL A 48 4.56 8.59 -12.96
CA VAL A 48 4.65 9.12 -11.60
C VAL A 48 6.11 9.39 -11.25
N ASN A 49 6.38 10.42 -10.47
CA ASN A 49 7.75 10.80 -10.07
C ASN A 49 8.32 9.97 -8.92
N LYS A 50 7.46 9.37 -8.08
CA LYS A 50 7.83 8.51 -6.93
C LYS A 50 6.85 7.36 -6.83
N THR A 51 7.34 6.14 -6.75
CA THR A 51 6.55 4.91 -6.60
C THR A 51 6.35 4.54 -5.13
N ASP A 52 7.19 5.05 -4.25
CA ASP A 52 7.28 4.75 -2.82
C ASP A 52 7.43 6.02 -1.96
N PRO A 53 6.47 6.97 -2.08
CA PRO A 53 6.52 8.22 -1.33
C PRO A 53 6.24 7.99 0.17
N LEU A 54 6.77 8.90 0.99
CA LEU A 54 6.41 8.99 2.40
C LEU A 54 4.99 9.57 2.57
N LEU A 55 4.33 9.16 3.64
CA LEU A 55 3.06 9.74 4.09
C LEU A 55 3.13 11.28 4.09
N ASN A 56 2.04 11.93 3.71
CA ASN A 56 1.91 13.39 3.58
C ASN A 56 2.79 14.06 2.52
N SER A 57 3.61 13.32 1.79
CA SER A 57 4.37 13.87 0.66
C SER A 57 3.48 14.06 -0.58
N LYS A 58 3.99 14.79 -1.58
CA LYS A 58 3.29 15.03 -2.85
C LYS A 58 3.86 14.14 -3.95
N VAL A 59 2.98 13.39 -4.63
CA VAL A 59 3.29 12.70 -5.88
C VAL A 59 2.86 13.56 -7.07
N LYS A 60 3.64 13.51 -8.16
CA LYS A 60 3.36 14.23 -9.41
C LYS A 60 3.09 13.19 -10.50
N ILE A 61 1.93 13.28 -11.14
CA ILE A 61 1.55 12.44 -12.27
C ILE A 61 1.56 13.33 -13.53
N LYS A 62 2.34 12.94 -14.54
CA LYS A 62 2.48 13.68 -15.80
C LYS A 62 2.26 12.74 -16.97
N GLY A 63 1.79 13.30 -18.10
CA GLY A 63 1.62 12.54 -19.32
C GLY A 63 1.10 13.39 -20.46
N ALA A 64 0.69 12.71 -21.53
CA ALA A 64 0.18 13.31 -22.75
C ALA A 64 -0.98 12.48 -23.34
N VAL A 65 -1.75 13.12 -24.19
CA VAL A 65 -2.85 12.53 -24.95
C VAL A 65 -2.53 12.62 -26.44
N SER A 66 -2.72 11.52 -27.17
CA SER A 66 -2.56 11.45 -28.62
C SER A 66 -3.79 10.76 -29.25
N PRO A 67 -4.26 11.26 -30.40
CA PRO A 67 -3.88 12.51 -31.02
C PRO A 67 -4.16 13.70 -30.13
N GLY A 68 -3.50 14.83 -30.44
CA GLY A 68 -3.59 16.04 -29.65
C GLY A 68 -5.02 16.55 -29.47
N ALA A 69 -5.31 17.04 -28.26
CA ALA A 69 -6.60 17.63 -27.87
C ALA A 69 -6.38 18.82 -26.91
N PRO A 70 -5.70 19.90 -27.36
CA PRO A 70 -5.43 21.07 -26.52
C PRO A 70 -6.70 21.61 -25.86
N GLY A 71 -6.61 22.07 -24.61
CA GLY A 71 -7.74 22.60 -23.84
C GLY A 71 -8.74 21.56 -23.33
N ALA A 72 -8.74 20.33 -23.85
CA ALA A 72 -9.66 19.28 -23.40
C ALA A 72 -9.34 18.82 -21.97
N ALA A 73 -10.38 18.40 -21.26
CA ALA A 73 -10.24 17.88 -19.90
C ALA A 73 -9.71 16.44 -19.88
N VAL A 74 -8.88 16.15 -18.89
CA VAL A 74 -8.46 14.82 -18.47
C VAL A 74 -8.69 14.64 -16.98
N THR A 75 -9.02 13.42 -16.56
CA THR A 75 -9.43 13.11 -15.19
C THR A 75 -8.44 12.16 -14.56
N LEU A 76 -7.91 12.50 -13.37
CA LEU A 76 -7.10 11.61 -12.54
C LEU A 76 -8.00 10.76 -11.67
N GLN A 77 -7.79 9.46 -11.72
CA GLN A 77 -8.48 8.49 -10.85
C GLN A 77 -7.48 7.73 -9.99
N VAL A 78 -7.91 7.42 -8.78
CA VAL A 78 -7.19 6.57 -7.81
C VAL A 78 -8.03 5.34 -7.49
N ARG A 79 -7.36 4.22 -7.24
CA ARG A 79 -7.93 3.02 -6.66
C ARG A 79 -6.99 2.52 -5.57
N TYR A 80 -7.48 2.38 -4.36
CA TYR A 80 -6.74 1.81 -3.23
C TYR A 80 -6.76 0.28 -3.30
N GLN A 81 -5.78 -0.37 -2.67
CA GLN A 81 -5.59 -1.83 -2.69
C GLN A 81 -6.84 -2.59 -2.22
N ASP A 82 -7.50 -2.09 -1.18
CA ASP A 82 -8.71 -2.63 -0.56
C ASP A 82 -10.00 -2.32 -1.33
N GLN A 83 -9.92 -1.55 -2.43
CA GLN A 83 -11.09 -1.09 -3.17
C GLN A 83 -11.13 -1.64 -4.60
N LYS A 84 -12.32 -2.04 -5.04
CA LYS A 84 -12.56 -2.48 -6.41
C LYS A 84 -12.84 -1.32 -7.37
N LYS A 85 -13.38 -0.21 -6.86
CA LYS A 85 -13.85 0.93 -7.67
C LYS A 85 -12.78 2.01 -7.79
N TRP A 86 -12.68 2.63 -8.96
CA TRP A 86 -11.88 3.81 -9.22
C TRP A 86 -12.65 5.06 -8.75
N LYS A 87 -11.96 5.93 -8.02
CA LYS A 87 -12.49 7.23 -7.59
C LYS A 87 -11.78 8.35 -8.36
N THR A 88 -12.54 9.29 -8.92
CA THR A 88 -11.99 10.54 -9.48
C THR A 88 -11.55 11.44 -8.34
N ILE A 89 -10.33 11.96 -8.43
CA ILE A 89 -9.75 12.83 -7.41
C ILE A 89 -9.34 14.21 -7.93
N ASP A 90 -9.12 14.35 -9.25
CA ASP A 90 -8.74 15.63 -9.85
C ASP A 90 -9.06 15.67 -11.35
N THR A 91 -9.16 16.88 -11.90
CA THR A 91 -9.38 17.13 -13.33
C THR A 91 -8.46 18.28 -13.77
N ALA A 92 -7.79 18.11 -14.91
CA ALA A 92 -6.92 19.11 -15.50
C ALA A 92 -7.24 19.34 -16.99
N ARG A 93 -6.90 20.52 -17.51
CA ARG A 93 -6.93 20.79 -18.94
C ARG A 93 -5.59 20.48 -19.58
N LEU A 94 -5.63 19.92 -20.79
CA LEU A 94 -4.45 19.71 -21.61
C LEU A 94 -3.88 21.05 -22.06
N ASN A 95 -2.57 21.22 -22.00
CA ASN A 95 -1.90 22.40 -22.57
C ASN A 95 -1.84 22.32 -24.12
N ASN A 96 -1.25 23.33 -24.76
CA ASN A 96 -1.14 23.42 -26.23
C ASN A 96 -0.40 22.21 -26.85
N ALA A 97 0.52 21.56 -26.09
CA ALA A 97 1.20 20.34 -26.50
C ALA A 97 0.46 19.05 -26.08
N SER A 98 -0.82 19.14 -25.69
CA SER A 98 -1.67 18.05 -25.21
C SER A 98 -1.07 17.26 -24.03
N LYS A 99 -0.28 17.94 -23.18
CA LYS A 99 0.32 17.40 -21.96
C LYS A 99 -0.46 17.85 -20.73
N TYR A 100 -0.38 17.03 -19.66
CA TYR A 100 -1.01 17.33 -18.37
C TYR A 100 -0.07 17.06 -17.19
N LYS A 101 -0.42 17.62 -16.03
CA LYS A 101 0.27 17.41 -14.76
C LYS A 101 -0.73 17.48 -13.62
N PHE A 102 -0.75 16.44 -12.80
CA PHE A 102 -1.47 16.40 -11.53
C PHE A 102 -0.50 16.39 -10.35
N LYS A 103 -0.99 16.79 -9.18
CA LYS A 103 -0.31 16.67 -7.89
C LYS A 103 -1.30 16.09 -6.89
N ASP A 104 -0.92 14.99 -6.21
CA ASP A 104 -1.70 14.41 -5.13
C ASP A 104 -0.88 14.35 -3.85
N LYS A 105 -1.47 14.75 -2.70
CA LYS A 105 -0.88 14.58 -1.37
C LYS A 105 -1.33 13.24 -0.82
N VAL A 106 -0.39 12.32 -0.60
CA VAL A 106 -0.70 10.96 -0.14
C VAL A 106 -0.98 10.95 1.36
N GLY A 107 -2.24 10.97 1.73
CA GLY A 107 -2.72 11.11 3.12
C GLY A 107 -2.97 9.80 3.87
N SER A 108 -2.56 8.64 3.34
CA SER A 108 -2.70 7.34 4.03
C SER A 108 -1.58 6.39 3.62
N VAL A 109 -1.14 5.59 4.59
CA VAL A 109 -0.14 4.52 4.40
C VAL A 109 -0.85 3.33 3.80
N ARG A 110 -0.73 3.13 2.49
CA ARG A 110 -1.21 1.95 1.75
C ARG A 110 -0.85 2.01 0.28
N GLU A 111 -0.93 0.88 -0.40
CA GLU A 111 -0.82 0.81 -1.85
C GLU A 111 -2.02 1.49 -2.52
N ARG A 112 -1.75 2.19 -3.60
CA ARG A 112 -2.74 2.78 -4.50
C ARG A 112 -2.31 2.70 -5.95
N LYS A 113 -3.28 2.71 -6.85
CA LYS A 113 -3.05 2.78 -8.30
C LYS A 113 -3.68 4.05 -8.84
N TYR A 114 -2.95 4.76 -9.69
CA TYR A 114 -3.46 5.93 -10.42
C TYR A 114 -3.66 5.58 -11.88
N ARG A 115 -4.65 6.19 -12.50
CA ARG A 115 -4.80 6.25 -13.96
C ARG A 115 -5.35 7.58 -14.39
N VAL A 116 -5.12 7.95 -15.65
CA VAL A 116 -5.69 9.16 -16.24
C VAL A 116 -6.60 8.78 -17.39
N ILE A 117 -7.76 9.42 -17.45
CA ILE A 117 -8.78 9.19 -18.48
C ILE A 117 -8.95 10.47 -19.30
N LYS A 118 -8.99 10.32 -20.61
CA LYS A 118 -9.51 11.28 -21.56
C LYS A 118 -10.87 10.78 -22.02
N ALA A 119 -11.92 11.54 -21.76
CA ALA A 119 -13.27 11.20 -22.20
C ALA A 119 -13.35 11.17 -23.76
N ALA A 120 -14.33 10.45 -24.26
CA ALA A 120 -14.65 10.44 -25.69
C ALA A 120 -14.95 11.85 -26.20
N SER A 121 -14.73 12.08 -27.48
CA SER A 121 -15.21 13.25 -28.23
C SER A 121 -16.15 12.79 -29.33
N ALA A 122 -16.71 13.72 -30.12
CA ALA A 122 -17.63 13.41 -31.20
C ALA A 122 -17.09 12.32 -32.13
N ASN A 123 -15.80 12.39 -32.47
CA ASN A 123 -15.19 11.52 -33.48
C ASN A 123 -14.18 10.52 -32.89
N ARG A 124 -14.06 10.39 -31.54
CA ARG A 124 -13.05 9.53 -30.91
C ARG A 124 -13.55 8.86 -29.64
N SER A 125 -13.18 7.60 -29.47
CA SER A 125 -13.46 6.87 -28.23
C SER A 125 -12.58 7.34 -27.09
N ALA A 126 -13.06 7.16 -25.86
CA ALA A 126 -12.29 7.48 -24.64
C ALA A 126 -10.97 6.70 -24.59
N GLY A 127 -9.94 7.34 -24.00
CA GLY A 127 -8.67 6.71 -23.72
C GLY A 127 -8.35 6.69 -22.23
N ARG A 128 -7.54 5.72 -21.82
CA ARG A 128 -7.04 5.60 -20.45
C ARG A 128 -5.56 5.23 -20.44
N SER A 129 -4.82 5.76 -19.46
CA SER A 129 -3.44 5.36 -19.25
C SER A 129 -3.35 3.96 -18.63
N PRO A 130 -2.19 3.29 -18.72
CA PRO A 130 -1.85 2.21 -17.81
C PRO A 130 -1.98 2.66 -16.36
N ALA A 131 -2.26 1.71 -15.45
CA ALA A 131 -2.31 1.97 -14.03
C ALA A 131 -0.90 2.12 -13.47
N LEU A 132 -0.67 3.17 -12.68
CA LEU A 132 0.60 3.46 -12.00
C LEU A 132 0.47 3.01 -10.54
N LYS A 133 1.25 2.03 -10.14
CA LYS A 133 1.31 1.56 -8.75
C LYS A 133 2.15 2.53 -7.91
N VAL A 134 1.64 2.91 -6.74
CA VAL A 134 2.33 3.73 -5.74
C VAL A 134 2.06 3.13 -4.36
N THR A 135 3.13 2.84 -3.61
CA THR A 135 3.08 2.28 -2.26
C THR A 135 3.55 3.35 -1.29
N VAL A 136 2.67 3.80 -0.40
CA VAL A 136 2.97 4.89 0.55
C VAL A 136 3.50 4.31 1.84
N PHE A 137 4.63 4.83 2.33
CA PHE A 137 5.28 4.42 3.57
C PHE A 137 5.08 5.46 4.66
N GLY A 138 4.93 5.00 5.90
CA GLY A 138 4.85 5.84 7.10
C GLY A 138 5.59 5.20 8.27
N TRP A 139 6.16 6.03 9.14
CA TRP A 139 6.70 5.57 10.41
C TRP A 139 5.58 5.16 11.35
N ARG A 140 5.74 4.03 12.02
CA ARG A 140 4.86 3.56 13.10
C ARG A 140 5.70 2.88 14.18
N THR A 141 5.27 3.05 15.43
CA THR A 141 5.93 2.42 16.57
C THR A 141 5.78 0.89 16.53
N LEU A 142 6.79 0.14 16.91
CA LEU A 142 6.69 -1.31 17.07
C LEU A 142 5.59 -1.68 18.08
N THR A 143 5.45 -0.92 19.17
CA THR A 143 4.42 -1.12 20.19
C THR A 143 2.97 -0.92 19.68
N SER A 144 2.79 -0.43 18.44
CA SER A 144 1.48 -0.42 17.77
C SER A 144 1.18 -1.72 17.01
N LEU A 145 2.13 -2.64 16.93
CA LEU A 145 1.99 -3.97 16.34
C LEU A 145 1.80 -5.00 17.45
N THR A 146 1.17 -6.12 17.12
CA THR A 146 1.10 -7.25 18.05
C THR A 146 2.42 -8.01 18.00
N PRO A 147 3.12 -8.21 19.11
CA PRO A 147 4.31 -9.05 19.17
C PRO A 147 4.01 -10.48 18.69
N ALA A 148 4.92 -11.08 17.94
CA ALA A 148 4.85 -12.49 17.58
C ALA A 148 5.23 -13.40 18.76
N THR A 149 6.25 -12.97 19.51
CA THR A 149 6.68 -13.58 20.77
C THR A 149 7.21 -12.53 21.72
N THR A 150 7.15 -12.80 23.01
CA THR A 150 7.77 -11.96 24.06
C THR A 150 8.29 -12.84 25.18
N ALA A 151 9.52 -12.55 25.64
CA ALA A 151 10.17 -13.19 26.76
C ALA A 151 11.05 -12.16 27.48
N GLY A 152 10.59 -11.62 28.60
CA GLY A 152 11.37 -10.70 29.43
C GLY A 152 11.64 -9.31 28.82
N VAL A 153 10.96 -8.92 27.74
CA VAL A 153 10.87 -7.54 27.25
C VAL A 153 9.42 -7.10 27.30
N ALA A 154 9.14 -5.94 27.88
CA ALA A 154 7.82 -5.35 27.96
C ALA A 154 7.70 -4.12 27.03
N GLU A 155 6.50 -3.96 26.45
CA GLU A 155 6.06 -2.70 25.88
C GLU A 155 5.64 -1.76 27.01
N VAL A 156 6.12 -0.52 26.98
CA VAL A 156 5.82 0.49 28.01
C VAL A 156 5.45 1.82 27.37
N ASP A 157 4.60 2.57 28.05
CA ASP A 157 4.17 3.88 27.55
C ASP A 157 5.34 4.84 27.44
N ASN A 158 6.29 4.78 28.36
CA ASN A 158 7.47 5.64 28.38
C ASN A 158 8.68 4.89 28.94
N ALA A 159 9.87 5.21 28.42
CA ALA A 159 11.17 4.89 29.03
C ALA A 159 12.01 6.17 29.07
N THR A 160 12.71 6.43 30.16
CA THR A 160 13.63 7.57 30.28
C THR A 160 15.05 7.06 30.15
N ILE A 161 15.78 7.53 29.13
CA ILE A 161 17.15 7.11 28.79
C ILE A 161 18.00 8.36 28.67
N ASN A 162 19.06 8.46 29.48
CA ASN A 162 19.98 9.61 29.49
C ASN A 162 19.22 10.95 29.62
N GLY A 163 18.27 11.05 30.56
CA GLY A 163 17.50 12.26 30.82
C GLY A 163 16.39 12.57 29.79
N VAL A 164 16.23 11.76 28.73
CA VAL A 164 15.21 11.94 27.70
C VAL A 164 14.10 10.89 27.85
N THR A 165 12.86 11.34 27.92
CA THR A 165 11.69 10.46 27.95
C THR A 165 11.24 10.13 26.54
N TYR A 166 11.17 8.84 26.22
CA TYR A 166 10.75 8.27 24.94
C TYR A 166 9.39 7.61 25.10
N PRO A 167 8.37 8.04 24.36
CA PRO A 167 7.07 7.37 24.37
C PRO A 167 7.10 6.05 23.62
N SER A 168 6.15 5.14 23.95
CA SER A 168 5.95 3.88 23.22
C SER A 168 7.24 3.07 23.09
N SER A 169 7.84 2.73 24.21
CA SER A 169 9.18 2.14 24.30
C SER A 169 9.13 0.64 24.64
N LEU A 170 10.28 0.00 24.49
CA LEU A 170 10.55 -1.38 24.93
C LEU A 170 11.58 -1.37 26.03
N ARG A 171 11.40 -2.21 27.07
CA ARG A 171 12.39 -2.39 28.11
C ARG A 171 12.51 -3.83 28.60
N SER A 172 13.67 -4.21 29.10
CA SER A 172 13.87 -5.49 29.78
C SER A 172 13.12 -5.51 31.11
N VAL A 173 12.57 -6.69 31.50
CA VAL A 173 11.86 -6.89 32.77
C VAL A 173 12.52 -7.96 33.65
N GLY A 174 13.85 -8.00 33.66
CA GLY A 174 14.61 -8.68 34.69
C GLY A 174 14.84 -10.18 34.51
N LEU A 175 14.84 -10.72 33.30
CA LEU A 175 15.34 -12.09 33.06
C LEU A 175 16.86 -12.07 32.86
N PRO A 176 17.65 -12.73 33.71
CA PRO A 176 19.12 -12.68 33.65
C PRO A 176 19.71 -13.42 32.44
N SER A 177 18.99 -14.33 31.82
CA SER A 177 19.52 -15.18 30.72
C SER A 177 19.24 -14.65 29.31
N GLY A 178 18.88 -13.37 29.19
CA GLY A 178 18.49 -12.77 27.91
C GLY A 178 16.97 -12.70 27.75
N SER A 179 16.55 -11.54 27.27
CA SER A 179 15.16 -11.22 27.03
C SER A 179 14.96 -10.86 25.57
N SER A 180 13.81 -11.18 25.00
CA SER A 180 13.51 -10.91 23.59
C SER A 180 12.05 -10.52 23.39
N ILE A 181 11.82 -9.70 22.35
CA ILE A 181 10.51 -9.46 21.78
C ILE A 181 10.64 -9.46 20.25
N GLU A 182 9.66 -10.07 19.58
CA GLU A 182 9.69 -10.24 18.13
C GLU A 182 8.43 -9.67 17.49
N TYR A 183 8.61 -9.03 16.33
CA TYR A 183 7.52 -8.47 15.54
C TYR A 183 7.59 -8.94 14.10
N ASN A 184 6.47 -9.40 13.55
CA ASN A 184 6.36 -9.69 12.13
C ASN A 184 6.08 -8.38 11.37
N ILE A 185 7.04 -7.94 10.56
CA ILE A 185 6.92 -6.77 9.69
C ILE A 185 6.64 -7.16 8.22
N ASN A 186 6.46 -8.46 7.94
CA ASN A 186 5.89 -9.07 6.75
C ASN A 186 6.54 -8.66 5.42
N ARG A 187 7.78 -8.20 5.41
CA ARG A 187 8.49 -7.66 4.24
C ARG A 187 7.91 -6.36 3.68
N ASP A 188 7.04 -5.71 4.45
CA ASP A 188 6.34 -4.48 4.04
C ASP A 188 7.00 -3.20 4.58
N CYS A 189 8.19 -3.33 5.18
CA CYS A 189 8.94 -2.23 5.77
C CYS A 189 10.29 -2.02 5.08
N LYS A 190 10.83 -0.80 5.19
CA LYS A 190 12.09 -0.37 4.58
C LYS A 190 13.18 -0.05 5.57
N ALA A 191 12.82 0.47 6.74
CA ALA A 191 13.79 0.92 7.72
C ALA A 191 13.26 0.77 9.15
N PHE A 192 14.19 0.69 10.10
CA PHE A 192 13.98 0.79 11.53
C PHE A 192 14.68 2.04 12.05
N ARG A 193 14.12 2.66 13.10
CA ARG A 193 14.79 3.68 13.92
C ARG A 193 14.34 3.59 15.39
N GLY A 194 15.17 4.12 16.30
CA GLY A 194 14.90 4.20 17.73
C GLY A 194 16.13 4.69 18.48
N THR A 195 16.07 4.72 19.81
CA THR A 195 17.21 5.03 20.67
C THR A 195 17.45 3.87 21.62
N ALA A 196 18.58 3.21 21.53
CA ALA A 196 19.00 2.16 22.45
C ALA A 196 19.75 2.77 23.64
N GLY A 197 19.56 2.19 24.83
CA GLY A 197 20.27 2.67 26.02
C GLY A 197 19.90 1.89 27.28
N LEU A 198 20.34 2.40 28.42
CA LEU A 198 19.95 1.94 29.73
C LEU A 198 18.94 2.93 30.33
N GLU A 199 17.81 2.42 30.89
CA GLU A 199 16.80 3.25 31.55
C GLU A 199 17.40 3.91 32.82
N ASP A 200 17.09 5.19 33.05
CA ASP A 200 17.67 6.00 34.15
C ASP A 200 17.27 5.48 35.52
N SER A 201 16.21 4.67 35.64
CA SER A 201 15.82 3.97 36.86
C SER A 201 16.69 2.76 37.19
N SER A 202 17.68 2.41 36.35
CA SER A 202 18.62 1.32 36.60
C SER A 202 19.49 1.61 37.82
N PRO A 203 19.84 0.60 38.66
CA PRO A 203 20.80 0.79 39.76
C PRO A 203 22.15 1.26 39.29
N SER A 204 22.86 1.98 40.16
CA SER A 204 24.27 2.33 39.95
C SER A 204 25.11 1.08 39.74
N GLY A 205 25.91 1.04 38.66
CA GLY A 205 26.69 -0.14 38.25
C GLY A 205 25.88 -1.16 37.40
N GLY A 206 24.56 -0.95 37.20
CA GLY A 206 23.79 -1.72 36.24
C GLY A 206 24.28 -1.53 34.82
N THR A 207 24.31 -2.58 34.01
CA THR A 207 24.63 -2.51 32.58
C THR A 207 23.60 -3.28 31.77
N GLY A 208 23.54 -2.97 30.47
CA GLY A 208 22.66 -3.67 29.54
C GLY A 208 23.22 -3.69 28.13
N VAL A 209 22.90 -4.73 27.38
CA VAL A 209 23.16 -4.82 25.95
C VAL A 209 21.82 -4.86 25.23
N VAL A 210 21.70 -4.06 24.16
CA VAL A 210 20.59 -4.11 23.22
C VAL A 210 21.09 -4.62 21.89
N SER A 211 20.47 -5.69 21.38
CA SER A 211 20.75 -6.22 20.04
C SER A 211 19.47 -6.24 19.22
N LEU A 212 19.54 -5.72 17.99
CA LEU A 212 18.43 -5.66 17.05
C LEU A 212 18.75 -6.57 15.85
N LEU A 213 17.86 -7.53 15.58
CA LEU A 213 18.06 -8.51 14.55
C LEU A 213 16.96 -8.40 13.48
N ALA A 214 17.32 -8.66 12.25
CA ALA A 214 16.42 -8.77 11.10
C ALA A 214 16.55 -10.18 10.51
N ASP A 215 15.47 -10.97 10.56
CA ASP A 215 15.42 -12.39 10.17
C ASP A 215 16.60 -13.20 10.79
N GLY A 216 16.90 -12.94 12.08
CA GLY A 216 17.98 -13.59 12.83
C GLY A 216 19.37 -12.99 12.63
N PHE A 217 19.57 -12.08 11.69
CA PHE A 217 20.86 -11.40 11.45
C PHE A 217 20.96 -10.12 12.27
N THR A 218 22.01 -9.97 13.06
CA THR A 218 22.26 -8.77 13.86
C THR A 218 22.49 -7.57 12.95
N LYS A 219 21.68 -6.53 13.12
CA LYS A 219 21.81 -5.22 12.46
C LYS A 219 22.43 -4.17 13.35
N TYR A 220 22.22 -4.32 14.66
CA TYR A 220 22.79 -3.43 15.67
C TYR A 220 23.03 -4.22 16.94
N SER A 221 24.11 -3.89 17.67
CA SER A 221 24.37 -4.34 19.03
C SER A 221 25.17 -3.26 19.76
N GLY A 222 24.71 -2.85 20.94
CA GLY A 222 25.36 -1.85 21.77
C GLY A 222 25.23 -2.17 23.25
N GLY A 223 26.34 -1.96 24.00
CA GLY A 223 26.37 -2.06 25.45
C GLY A 223 26.24 -0.69 26.09
N PHE A 224 25.50 -0.60 27.23
CA PHE A 224 25.17 0.65 27.89
C PHE A 224 25.30 0.55 29.40
N GLY A 225 25.83 1.62 30.00
CA GLY A 225 25.68 1.96 31.42
C GLY A 225 24.70 3.11 31.62
N LEU A 226 24.53 3.57 32.87
CA LEU A 226 23.70 4.74 33.18
C LEU A 226 24.13 5.96 32.36
N ALA A 227 23.17 6.81 31.98
CA ALA A 227 23.35 8.02 31.19
C ALA A 227 23.98 7.76 29.80
N GLN A 228 23.86 6.54 29.27
CA GLN A 228 24.32 6.21 27.93
C GLN A 228 23.15 5.89 27.01
N ALA A 229 23.15 6.49 25.82
CA ALA A 229 22.16 6.28 24.78
C ALA A 229 22.81 6.37 23.39
N ALA A 230 22.29 5.61 22.45
CA ALA A 230 22.70 5.68 21.05
C ALA A 230 21.49 5.70 20.11
N PRO A 231 21.40 6.64 19.15
CA PRO A 231 20.43 6.58 18.08
C PRO A 231 20.73 5.39 17.18
N VAL A 232 19.70 4.67 16.80
CA VAL A 232 19.80 3.49 15.94
C VAL A 232 18.98 3.71 14.68
N TYR A 233 19.59 3.44 13.53
CA TYR A 233 18.92 3.42 12.23
C TYR A 233 19.55 2.34 11.36
N PHE A 234 18.73 1.52 10.71
CA PHE A 234 19.16 0.58 9.68
C PHE A 234 18.03 0.25 8.71
N GLU A 235 18.39 -0.18 7.50
CA GLU A 235 17.44 -0.61 6.49
C GLU A 235 17.01 -2.07 6.72
N VAL A 236 15.72 -2.35 6.44
CA VAL A 236 15.10 -3.67 6.57
C VAL A 236 14.35 -4.09 5.30
N PRO A 237 14.97 -3.98 4.11
CA PRO A 237 14.30 -4.40 2.88
C PRO A 237 14.06 -5.92 2.92
N ASN A 238 12.82 -6.34 2.59
CA ASN A 238 12.40 -7.74 2.52
C ASN A 238 12.52 -8.54 3.85
N VAL A 239 12.64 -7.87 5.00
CA VAL A 239 12.69 -8.51 6.31
C VAL A 239 11.28 -8.93 6.73
N PHE A 240 11.12 -10.19 7.12
CA PHE A 240 9.87 -10.71 7.66
C PHE A 240 9.74 -10.41 9.15
N ARG A 241 10.82 -10.60 9.94
CA ARG A 241 10.80 -10.51 11.40
C ARG A 241 11.89 -9.58 11.92
N LEU A 242 11.51 -8.70 12.84
CA LEU A 242 12.43 -7.94 13.69
C LEU A 242 12.43 -8.53 15.10
N THR A 243 13.62 -8.69 15.69
CA THR A 243 13.81 -9.13 17.06
C THR A 243 14.60 -8.08 17.82
N VAL A 244 14.11 -7.73 19.02
CA VAL A 244 14.85 -6.93 19.99
C VAL A 244 15.28 -7.87 21.12
N ASN A 245 16.59 -8.10 21.23
CA ASN A 245 17.20 -8.86 22.33
C ASN A 245 17.83 -7.90 23.34
N THR A 246 17.70 -8.24 24.60
CA THR A 246 18.38 -7.51 25.69
C THR A 246 19.02 -8.51 26.65
N THR A 247 20.21 -8.15 27.14
CA THR A 247 20.84 -8.81 28.30
C THR A 247 21.24 -7.75 29.31
N THR A 248 21.09 -8.02 30.59
CA THR A 248 21.37 -7.04 31.65
C THR A 248 22.15 -7.67 32.78
N THR A 249 22.97 -6.87 33.48
CA THR A 249 23.67 -7.26 34.70
C THR A 249 23.50 -6.18 35.76
N GLY A 250 23.71 -6.50 37.03
CA GLY A 250 23.62 -5.55 38.14
C GLY A 250 22.28 -4.86 38.27
N GLY A 251 21.18 -5.50 37.83
CA GLY A 251 19.84 -4.91 37.88
C GLY A 251 19.58 -3.85 36.80
N GLY A 252 20.45 -3.74 35.79
CA GLY A 252 20.25 -2.81 34.67
C GLY A 252 18.94 -3.08 33.92
N ILE A 253 18.35 -2.03 33.35
CA ILE A 253 17.13 -2.09 32.53
C ILE A 253 17.48 -1.58 31.14
N ALA A 254 17.79 -2.51 30.24
CA ALA A 254 18.06 -2.16 28.85
C ALA A 254 16.76 -1.77 28.14
N ALA A 255 16.81 -0.69 27.34
CA ALA A 255 15.62 -0.13 26.70
C ALA A 255 15.88 0.30 25.26
N VAL A 256 14.78 0.31 24.48
CA VAL A 256 14.74 0.94 23.15
C VAL A 256 13.63 1.99 23.16
N GLY A 257 14.01 3.24 23.17
CA GLY A 257 13.12 4.40 23.16
C GLY A 257 12.51 4.61 21.79
N THR A 258 11.19 4.73 21.72
CA THR A 258 10.39 4.98 20.52
C THR A 258 10.86 4.14 19.31
N PRO A 259 10.88 2.80 19.41
CA PRO A 259 11.23 1.95 18.28
C PRO A 259 10.18 2.06 17.17
N GLU A 260 10.59 2.50 15.99
CA GLU A 260 9.69 2.71 14.84
C GLU A 260 10.18 1.96 13.60
N VAL A 261 9.23 1.55 12.78
CA VAL A 261 9.46 0.97 11.45
C VAL A 261 8.77 1.78 10.36
N LEU A 262 9.44 1.94 9.22
CA LEU A 262 8.92 2.63 8.04
C LEU A 262 8.22 1.61 7.16
N CYS A 263 6.89 1.50 7.27
CA CYS A 263 6.12 0.45 6.62
C CYS A 263 5.00 0.99 5.72
N SER A 264 4.41 0.08 4.91
CA SER A 264 3.35 0.39 3.93
C SER A 264 1.96 -0.14 4.33
N PHE A 265 1.80 -0.62 5.57
CA PHE A 265 0.54 -1.14 6.13
C PHE A 265 0.04 -0.34 7.33
#